data_b27029c85e27535f3b77ad843341ba94
#
_entry.id   b27029c85e27535f3b77ad843341ba94
#
_cell.length_a   1.000
_cell.length_b   1.000
_cell.length_c   1.000
_cell.angle_alpha   90.00
_cell.angle_beta   90.00
_cell.angle_gamma   90.00
#
_symmetry.space_group_name_H-M   'P 1'
#
loop_
_entity.id
_entity.type
_entity.pdbx_description
1 polymer ?
#
loop_
_entity_poly.entity_id
_entity_poly.type
_entity_poly.pdbx_seq_one_letter_code
_entity_poly.pdbx_strand_id
1 'polypeptide(L)'
;MADKQQKPVTGGNKPKPTGNGGQSAKDKSRAASRPVAAKGAAGGKGGKGGNTPRPGKSGAAAPRPSGSRTGVLVAWGSVALVVVIIAVLFIVNATKSTTQNLSYTPVTPAPAQVVSDVANIPLSTWNKVGVTSQFPVAKPNILSGQPAMTLDGKSPAMLYYGAEYCPYCAAERWAMATALARFGTWSNLKITASSHTDVDTATNTFSFYGATLDSPYLTFKAVEQYTNVPVSGTPGAYTNLQNPTKEEGAIISKYSSSKFLPNASSSGGVSFPFVNINNLALISGASYDPQILAGQTWTDISSGLSDPTNPITQAILTTGNYMSAAICNSTKGQPGDVCTSSGVQAAAKALGISAS
;
A
#
# COMPACT_ATOMS: atom_id res chain seq x y z
N MET A 1 -49.91 52.45 22.49
CA MET A 1 -49.27 53.37 23.48
C MET A 1 -47.82 52.98 23.57
N ALA A 2 -46.97 53.90 23.06
CA ALA A 2 -45.58 54.26 23.38
C ALA A 2 -44.56 53.12 23.37
N ASP A 3 -43.74 52.93 22.35
CA ASP A 3 -42.61 53.77 21.89
C ASP A 3 -41.57 54.07 22.99
N LYS A 4 -40.37 53.44 22.83
CA LYS A 4 -39.08 54.07 23.16
C LYS A 4 -37.94 53.36 22.46
N GLN A 5 -37.51 54.01 21.38
CA GLN A 5 -36.18 53.90 20.77
C GLN A 5 -35.12 54.35 21.77
N GLN A 6 -33.95 53.70 21.74
CA GLN A 6 -32.70 54.39 22.03
C GLN A 6 -31.55 53.85 21.19
N LYS A 7 -30.91 54.80 20.49
CA LYS A 7 -29.78 54.69 19.56
C LYS A 7 -28.41 54.79 20.30
N PRO A 8 -27.29 54.69 19.61
CA PRO A 8 -26.07 53.99 20.03
C PRO A 8 -24.99 54.96 20.60
N VAL A 9 -23.98 54.39 21.26
CA VAL A 9 -22.74 55.10 21.65
C VAL A 9 -21.55 54.50 20.94
N THR A 10 -20.88 55.35 20.18
CA THR A 10 -19.61 55.23 19.49
C THR A 10 -18.42 55.49 20.43
N GLY A 11 -17.27 54.86 20.14
CA GLY A 11 -15.95 55.23 20.63
C GLY A 11 -15.12 53.95 20.82
N GLY A 12 -14.17 53.58 20.07
CA GLY A 12 -13.02 54.30 19.52
C GLY A 12 -11.80 54.08 20.42
N ASN A 13 -10.93 53.08 20.06
CA ASN A 13 -9.49 53.30 20.21
C ASN A 13 -8.70 52.07 19.63
N LYS A 14 -7.98 52.34 18.56
CA LYS A 14 -6.80 51.60 18.13
C LYS A 14 -5.59 52.04 18.94
N PRO A 15 -4.61 51.23 19.14
CA PRO A 15 -3.22 51.65 19.03
C PRO A 15 -2.47 50.93 17.94
N LYS A 16 -1.61 51.70 17.31
CA LYS A 16 -0.70 51.45 16.22
C LYS A 16 0.62 50.80 16.74
N PRO A 17 1.41 50.13 15.89
CA PRO A 17 2.59 49.36 16.31
C PRO A 17 3.84 50.22 16.41
N THR A 18 4.70 49.87 17.36
CA THR A 18 6.09 50.35 17.41
C THR A 18 7.01 49.19 17.13
N GLY A 19 7.88 49.38 16.13
CA GLY A 19 8.97 48.50 15.80
C GLY A 19 10.22 48.85 16.62
N ASN A 20 11.12 47.89 16.63
CA ASN A 20 12.59 47.95 16.58
C ASN A 20 13.04 46.55 16.95
N GLY A 21 13.87 45.86 16.23
CA GLY A 21 15.15 46.19 15.64
C GLY A 21 16.16 45.25 16.25
N GLY A 22 16.88 44.51 15.43
CA GLY A 22 18.14 44.01 15.91
C GLY A 22 18.49 42.57 15.61
N GLN A 23 19.19 42.35 14.48
CA GLN A 23 20.42 41.57 14.30
C GLN A 23 20.38 40.06 14.50
N SER A 24 20.47 39.31 13.43
CA SER A 24 21.72 38.77 12.82
C SER A 24 22.49 37.77 13.67
N ALA A 25 22.40 36.53 13.31
CA ALA A 25 23.54 35.63 13.34
C ALA A 25 23.39 34.60 12.19
N LYS A 26 24.31 34.76 11.24
CA LYS A 26 24.68 33.74 10.27
C LYS A 26 25.33 32.60 11.02
N ASP A 27 24.98 31.39 10.73
CA ASP A 27 25.99 30.35 10.72
C ASP A 27 25.76 29.38 9.54
N LYS A 28 26.87 29.32 8.81
CA LYS A 28 27.10 28.41 7.69
C LYS A 28 27.56 27.08 8.25
N SER A 29 27.04 25.99 7.79
CA SER A 29 27.85 24.79 7.61
C SER A 29 27.36 24.00 6.42
N ARG A 30 28.17 24.09 5.44
CA ARG A 30 28.27 23.43 4.17
C ARG A 30 29.09 22.15 4.40
N ALA A 31 28.60 21.01 3.98
CA ALA A 31 29.49 19.90 3.61
C ALA A 31 28.80 19.05 2.54
N ALA A 32 29.18 19.30 1.31
CA ALA A 32 29.06 18.38 0.20
C ALA A 32 30.21 17.40 0.24
N SER A 33 29.95 16.13 0.08
CA SER A 33 30.98 15.13 -0.20
C SER A 33 30.63 14.42 -1.50
N ARG A 34 31.38 14.76 -2.55
CA ARG A 34 31.44 14.04 -3.82
C ARG A 34 32.46 12.89 -3.69
N PRO A 35 32.25 11.74 -4.36
CA PRO A 35 33.23 10.66 -4.39
C PRO A 35 34.31 10.95 -5.43
N VAL A 36 35.56 10.63 -5.03
CA VAL A 36 36.80 10.75 -5.80
C VAL A 36 36.93 9.50 -6.66
N ALA A 37 37.18 9.73 -7.96
CA ALA A 37 37.66 8.75 -8.90
C ALA A 37 39.17 8.61 -8.77
N ALA A 38 39.66 7.38 -8.62
CA ALA A 38 41.09 7.08 -8.74
C ALA A 38 41.38 6.42 -10.09
N LYS A 39 42.14 7.17 -10.91
CA LYS A 39 42.93 6.65 -12.02
C LYS A 39 44.26 6.15 -11.45
N GLY A 40 44.74 5.02 -11.92
CA GLY A 40 46.09 4.55 -11.72
C GLY A 40 46.58 3.78 -12.94
N ALA A 41 47.56 4.34 -13.58
CA ALA A 41 48.15 3.93 -14.84
C ALA A 41 49.31 2.93 -14.68
N ALA A 42 49.46 2.10 -15.71
CA ALA A 42 50.63 1.83 -16.52
C ALA A 42 51.88 1.18 -15.92
N GLY A 43 52.37 0.16 -16.66
CA GLY A 43 53.73 0.12 -17.03
C GLY A 43 54.48 -1.19 -16.81
N GLY A 44 55.07 -1.72 -17.91
CA GLY A 44 56.31 -2.46 -17.88
C GLY A 44 56.26 -3.83 -18.58
N LYS A 45 56.50 -3.88 -19.85
CA LYS A 45 57.70 -4.22 -20.63
C LYS A 45 58.49 -5.47 -20.18
N GLY A 46 58.59 -6.51 -21.07
CA GLY A 46 59.83 -6.87 -21.64
C GLY A 46 60.21 -8.35 -21.63
N GLY A 47 60.64 -8.85 -22.80
CA GLY A 47 61.63 -9.92 -22.95
C GLY A 47 61.16 -11.18 -23.67
N LYS A 48 61.36 -11.30 -24.93
CA LYS A 48 62.33 -11.80 -25.90
C LYS A 48 62.88 -13.20 -25.65
N GLY A 49 62.82 -13.98 -26.73
CA GLY A 49 63.76 -15.06 -27.16
C GLY A 49 63.10 -16.44 -27.07
N GLY A 50 63.09 -17.29 -28.06
CA GLY A 50 63.86 -17.45 -29.24
C GLY A 50 64.00 -18.95 -29.53
N ASN A 51 63.91 -19.30 -30.82
CA ASN A 51 64.44 -20.47 -31.47
C ASN A 51 63.65 -21.79 -31.59
N THR A 52 63.30 -22.03 -32.84
CA THR A 52 63.15 -23.32 -33.55
C THR A 52 64.41 -24.17 -33.49
N PRO A 53 64.34 -25.53 -33.75
CA PRO A 53 64.26 -26.02 -35.14
C PRO A 53 63.40 -27.31 -35.36
N ARG A 54 63.01 -27.48 -36.63
CA ARG A 54 62.58 -28.70 -37.32
C ARG A 54 63.82 -29.60 -37.60
N PRO A 55 63.75 -30.92 -38.04
CA PRO A 55 62.70 -31.62 -38.82
C PRO A 55 62.46 -33.10 -38.45
N GLY A 56 61.54 -33.76 -39.13
CA GLY A 56 61.51 -35.22 -39.22
C GLY A 56 60.20 -35.74 -39.89
N LYS A 57 60.36 -36.15 -41.14
CA LYS A 57 59.38 -36.88 -41.96
C LYS A 57 59.20 -38.30 -41.45
N SER A 58 57.97 -38.81 -41.45
CA SER A 58 57.64 -40.13 -42.02
C SER A 58 56.14 -40.31 -42.12
N GLY A 59 55.69 -40.73 -43.30
CA GLY A 59 54.31 -40.93 -43.65
C GLY A 59 53.73 -42.24 -43.12
N ALA A 60 52.41 -42.19 -42.89
CA ALA A 60 51.57 -43.37 -42.95
C ALA A 60 50.16 -42.88 -43.39
N ALA A 61 49.66 -43.53 -44.43
CA ALA A 61 48.36 -43.26 -45.02
C ALA A 61 47.24 -43.64 -44.04
N ALA A 62 46.33 -42.71 -43.79
CA ALA A 62 45.10 -43.01 -43.03
C ALA A 62 44.03 -43.56 -43.98
N PRO A 63 43.20 -44.51 -43.51
CA PRO A 63 42.08 -45.06 -44.27
C PRO A 63 40.94 -44.04 -44.31
N ARG A 64 40.29 -43.91 -45.49
CA ARG A 64 39.10 -43.11 -45.71
C ARG A 64 37.92 -43.72 -44.91
N PRO A 65 37.20 -42.98 -44.09
CA PRO A 65 35.95 -43.46 -43.53
C PRO A 65 34.86 -43.42 -44.60
N SER A 66 34.22 -44.56 -44.82
CA SER A 66 33.00 -44.65 -45.60
C SER A 66 31.86 -43.98 -44.80
N GLY A 67 31.43 -42.80 -45.25
CA GLY A 67 30.34 -42.07 -44.61
C GLY A 67 29.01 -42.81 -44.81
N SER A 68 28.50 -43.36 -43.72
CA SER A 68 27.15 -43.90 -43.65
C SER A 68 26.15 -42.74 -43.86
N ARG A 69 25.26 -42.84 -44.86
CA ARG A 69 24.20 -41.85 -45.14
C ARG A 69 23.28 -41.64 -43.95
N THR A 70 23.24 -42.53 -42.99
CA THR A 70 22.48 -42.44 -41.75
C THR A 70 23.03 -41.38 -40.78
N GLY A 71 24.35 -41.15 -40.72
CA GLY A 71 24.95 -40.13 -39.84
C GLY A 71 24.64 -38.70 -40.29
N VAL A 72 24.49 -38.48 -41.61
CA VAL A 72 24.14 -37.18 -42.16
C VAL A 72 22.70 -36.82 -41.82
N LEU A 73 21.76 -37.78 -41.89
CA LEU A 73 20.35 -37.55 -41.59
C LEU A 73 20.14 -37.26 -40.09
N VAL A 74 20.90 -37.89 -39.19
CA VAL A 74 20.82 -37.63 -37.74
C VAL A 74 21.40 -36.26 -37.42
N ALA A 75 22.49 -35.81 -38.08
CA ALA A 75 23.06 -34.50 -37.87
C ALA A 75 22.12 -33.36 -38.34
N TRP A 76 21.44 -33.53 -39.48
CA TRP A 76 20.46 -32.56 -39.95
C TRP A 76 19.16 -32.59 -39.15
N GLY A 77 18.74 -33.73 -38.61
CA GLY A 77 17.60 -33.85 -37.70
C GLY A 77 17.81 -33.13 -36.37
N SER A 78 19.03 -33.19 -35.81
CA SER A 78 19.34 -32.49 -34.56
C SER A 78 19.41 -30.96 -34.76
N VAL A 79 19.93 -30.50 -35.89
CA VAL A 79 19.93 -29.04 -36.21
C VAL A 79 18.51 -28.55 -36.44
N ALA A 80 17.66 -29.28 -37.15
CA ALA A 80 16.27 -28.91 -37.34
C ALA A 80 15.49 -28.86 -36.00
N LEU A 81 15.75 -29.80 -35.08
CA LEU A 81 15.13 -29.80 -33.74
C LEU A 81 15.57 -28.57 -32.93
N VAL A 82 16.83 -28.19 -32.95
CA VAL A 82 17.35 -27.03 -32.25
C VAL A 82 16.73 -25.72 -32.85
N VAL A 83 16.63 -25.65 -34.18
CA VAL A 83 15.97 -24.49 -34.83
C VAL A 83 14.49 -24.40 -34.45
N VAL A 84 13.78 -25.52 -34.38
CA VAL A 84 12.37 -25.55 -33.93
C VAL A 84 12.27 -25.13 -32.46
N ILE A 85 13.15 -25.64 -31.59
CA ILE A 85 13.16 -25.24 -30.18
C ILE A 85 13.45 -23.73 -30.03
N ILE A 86 14.43 -23.20 -30.78
CA ILE A 86 14.72 -21.76 -30.79
C ILE A 86 13.54 -20.96 -31.32
N ALA A 87 12.88 -21.41 -32.40
CA ALA A 87 11.69 -20.75 -32.94
C ALA A 87 10.52 -20.77 -31.93
N VAL A 88 10.30 -21.92 -31.26
CA VAL A 88 9.28 -22.02 -30.20
C VAL A 88 9.61 -21.14 -29.02
N LEU A 89 10.87 -21.06 -28.59
CA LEU A 89 11.32 -20.16 -27.53
C LEU A 89 11.16 -18.69 -27.94
N PHE A 90 11.46 -18.36 -29.20
CA PHE A 90 11.20 -17.01 -29.74
C PHE A 90 9.71 -16.69 -29.80
N ILE A 91 8.86 -17.62 -30.23
CA ILE A 91 7.41 -17.44 -30.27
C ILE A 91 6.86 -17.33 -28.85
N VAL A 92 7.29 -18.20 -27.91
CA VAL A 92 6.90 -18.14 -26.50
C VAL A 92 7.41 -16.86 -25.84
N ASN A 93 8.59 -16.37 -26.20
CA ASN A 93 9.09 -15.09 -25.69
C ASN A 93 8.47 -13.87 -26.36
N ALA A 94 8.03 -13.97 -27.63
CA ALA A 94 7.29 -12.94 -28.34
C ALA A 94 5.80 -12.91 -27.95
N THR A 95 5.25 -14.06 -27.51
CA THR A 95 3.87 -14.15 -26.95
C THR A 95 3.83 -13.93 -25.43
N LYS A 96 4.98 -13.92 -24.75
CA LYS A 96 5.08 -13.24 -23.45
C LYS A 96 4.86 -11.79 -23.76
N SER A 97 3.63 -11.35 -23.52
CA SER A 97 3.13 -9.99 -23.64
C SER A 97 4.28 -9.01 -23.49
N THR A 98 4.45 -8.11 -24.43
CA THR A 98 4.98 -6.80 -24.18
C THR A 98 4.21 -6.30 -22.95
N THR A 99 4.75 -6.51 -21.76
CA THR A 99 4.35 -5.77 -20.57
C THR A 99 4.67 -4.35 -20.98
N GLN A 100 3.65 -3.65 -21.52
CA GLN A 100 3.75 -2.21 -21.63
C GLN A 100 4.15 -1.78 -20.23
N ASN A 101 5.28 -1.09 -20.11
CA ASN A 101 5.61 -0.39 -18.88
C ASN A 101 4.56 0.69 -18.70
N LEU A 102 3.39 0.28 -18.23
CA LEU A 102 2.32 1.19 -17.88
C LEU A 102 2.86 2.05 -16.74
N SER A 103 2.63 3.33 -16.83
CA SER A 103 2.98 4.27 -15.74
C SER A 103 2.12 4.04 -14.48
N TYR A 104 1.32 2.97 -14.45
CA TYR A 104 0.43 2.58 -13.36
C TYR A 104 0.14 1.07 -13.43
N THR A 105 -0.33 0.50 -12.33
CA THR A 105 -0.82 -0.89 -12.25
C THR A 105 -2.33 -0.90 -12.48
N PRO A 106 -2.84 -1.59 -13.51
CA PRO A 106 -4.27 -1.69 -13.76
C PRO A 106 -5.04 -2.33 -12.59
N VAL A 107 -6.27 -1.87 -12.36
CA VAL A 107 -7.20 -2.49 -11.43
C VAL A 107 -7.78 -3.75 -12.06
N THR A 108 -7.60 -4.89 -11.40
CA THR A 108 -8.08 -6.20 -11.86
C THR A 108 -8.82 -6.94 -10.74
N PRO A 109 -9.69 -7.92 -11.05
CA PRO A 109 -10.27 -8.77 -10.01
C PRO A 109 -9.18 -9.42 -9.15
N ALA A 110 -9.39 -9.44 -7.83
CA ALA A 110 -8.46 -10.11 -6.93
C ALA A 110 -8.48 -11.63 -7.19
N PRO A 111 -7.30 -12.29 -7.25
CA PRO A 111 -7.23 -13.75 -7.36
C PRO A 111 -8.01 -14.41 -6.22
N ALA A 112 -8.73 -15.48 -6.52
CA ALA A 112 -9.55 -16.20 -5.52
C ALA A 112 -8.73 -16.64 -4.30
N GLN A 113 -7.47 -17.03 -4.49
CA GLN A 113 -6.57 -17.39 -3.39
C GLN A 113 -6.28 -16.21 -2.48
N VAL A 114 -5.99 -15.02 -3.02
CA VAL A 114 -5.74 -13.81 -2.22
C VAL A 114 -6.97 -13.44 -1.39
N VAL A 115 -8.17 -13.53 -1.98
CA VAL A 115 -9.44 -13.28 -1.26
C VAL A 115 -9.64 -14.33 -0.15
N SER A 116 -9.37 -15.59 -0.46
CA SER A 116 -9.46 -16.71 0.50
C SER A 116 -8.49 -16.52 1.67
N ASP A 117 -7.23 -16.18 1.39
CA ASP A 117 -6.22 -15.97 2.43
C ASP A 117 -6.63 -14.85 3.40
N VAL A 118 -7.15 -13.74 2.87
CA VAL A 118 -7.66 -12.62 3.66
C VAL A 118 -8.87 -13.00 4.51
N ALA A 119 -9.77 -13.82 3.97
CA ALA A 119 -11.00 -14.22 4.65
C ALA A 119 -10.79 -15.31 5.71
N ASN A 120 -9.74 -16.13 5.57
CA ASN A 120 -9.57 -17.35 6.37
C ASN A 120 -8.32 -17.31 7.27
N ILE A 121 -7.91 -16.12 7.72
CA ILE A 121 -6.82 -16.00 8.69
C ILE A 121 -7.22 -16.70 9.99
N PRO A 122 -6.45 -17.68 10.49
CA PRO A 122 -6.81 -18.41 11.69
C PRO A 122 -7.00 -17.48 12.92
N LEU A 123 -8.04 -17.71 13.71
CA LEU A 123 -8.29 -16.94 14.92
C LEU A 123 -7.09 -17.00 15.89
N SER A 124 -6.39 -18.14 15.91
CA SER A 124 -5.14 -18.31 16.67
C SER A 124 -4.05 -17.32 16.25
N THR A 125 -3.92 -17.01 14.96
CA THR A 125 -2.99 -16.02 14.44
C THR A 125 -3.37 -14.61 14.89
N TRP A 126 -4.64 -14.22 14.77
CA TRP A 126 -5.16 -12.96 15.29
C TRP A 126 -4.88 -12.78 16.79
N ASN A 127 -5.12 -13.84 17.56
CA ASN A 127 -4.92 -13.85 19.00
C ASN A 127 -3.44 -13.77 19.39
N LYS A 128 -2.56 -14.47 18.66
CA LYS A 128 -1.13 -14.47 18.92
C LYS A 128 -0.47 -13.14 18.58
N VAL A 129 -0.90 -12.49 17.50
CA VAL A 129 -0.47 -11.13 17.16
C VAL A 129 -1.02 -10.14 18.19
N GLY A 130 -2.31 -10.18 18.49
CA GLY A 130 -2.93 -9.24 19.42
C GLY A 130 -2.67 -7.78 19.02
N VAL A 131 -1.92 -7.06 19.84
CA VAL A 131 -1.47 -5.67 19.59
C VAL A 131 0.05 -5.56 19.52
N THR A 132 0.73 -6.67 19.24
CA THR A 132 2.19 -6.74 19.16
C THR A 132 2.62 -6.66 17.71
N SER A 133 3.54 -5.76 17.38
CA SER A 133 4.15 -5.63 16.07
C SER A 133 5.61 -5.24 16.21
N GLN A 134 6.47 -5.79 15.34
CA GLN A 134 7.87 -5.38 15.21
C GLN A 134 7.98 -3.99 14.57
N PHE A 135 7.01 -3.61 13.74
CA PHE A 135 6.93 -2.27 13.17
C PHE A 135 6.03 -1.38 14.04
N PRO A 136 6.29 -0.07 14.10
CA PRO A 136 5.39 0.87 14.75
C PRO A 136 3.99 0.82 14.11
N VAL A 137 2.96 0.71 14.95
CA VAL A 137 1.55 0.77 14.53
C VAL A 137 0.84 1.86 15.32
N ALA A 138 0.29 2.84 14.61
CA ALA A 138 -0.49 3.91 15.20
C ALA A 138 -1.88 3.39 15.61
N LYS A 139 -2.35 3.86 16.76
CA LYS A 139 -3.72 3.58 17.23
C LYS A 139 -4.71 4.52 16.57
N PRO A 140 -5.94 4.08 16.30
CA PRO A 140 -7.04 4.98 15.96
C PRO A 140 -7.25 6.02 17.05
N ASN A 141 -7.65 7.23 16.65
CA ASN A 141 -8.08 8.26 17.57
C ASN A 141 -9.50 7.97 18.05
N ILE A 142 -9.67 7.76 19.35
CA ILE A 142 -10.97 7.40 19.93
C ILE A 142 -11.73 8.66 20.31
N LEU A 143 -12.97 8.73 19.87
CA LEU A 143 -13.90 9.81 20.17
C LEU A 143 -14.91 9.39 21.24
N SER A 144 -15.29 10.32 22.09
CA SER A 144 -16.37 10.15 23.07
C SER A 144 -17.57 11.05 22.74
N GLY A 145 -18.76 10.60 23.12
CA GLY A 145 -19.97 11.41 23.03
C GLY A 145 -20.44 11.77 21.63
N GLN A 146 -19.93 11.08 20.59
CA GLN A 146 -20.43 11.28 19.23
C GLN A 146 -21.63 10.36 18.97
N PRO A 147 -22.62 10.84 18.19
CA PRO A 147 -23.74 9.98 17.77
C PRO A 147 -23.20 8.88 16.85
N ALA A 148 -23.80 7.70 16.92
CA ALA A 148 -23.49 6.60 16.01
C ALA A 148 -23.67 7.03 14.55
N MET A 149 -22.81 6.50 13.67
CA MET A 149 -22.89 6.73 12.24
C MET A 149 -23.64 5.58 11.58
N THR A 150 -24.69 5.91 10.83
CA THR A 150 -25.43 4.95 10.01
C THR A 150 -25.50 5.50 8.58
N LEU A 151 -25.08 4.72 7.60
CA LEU A 151 -25.13 5.10 6.18
C LEU A 151 -26.23 4.36 5.40
N ASP A 152 -26.94 3.45 6.07
CA ASP A 152 -28.12 2.74 5.60
C ASP A 152 -29.35 3.01 6.49
N GLY A 153 -29.18 3.86 7.51
CA GLY A 153 -30.19 4.20 8.51
C GLY A 153 -30.47 3.09 9.55
N LYS A 154 -29.74 1.98 9.54
CA LYS A 154 -30.00 0.81 10.39
C LYS A 154 -28.78 0.31 11.14
N SER A 155 -27.69 0.02 10.42
CA SER A 155 -26.51 -0.62 10.96
C SER A 155 -25.43 0.41 11.31
N PRO A 156 -24.55 0.14 12.30
CA PRO A 156 -23.34 0.91 12.47
C PRO A 156 -22.54 0.94 11.16
N ALA A 157 -21.91 2.06 10.86
CA ALA A 157 -21.20 2.19 9.59
C ALA A 157 -19.70 2.37 9.76
N MET A 158 -18.94 1.91 8.77
CA MET A 158 -17.54 2.23 8.56
C MET A 158 -17.39 2.91 7.21
N LEU A 159 -16.84 4.13 7.22
CA LEU A 159 -16.59 4.93 6.02
C LEU A 159 -15.08 5.03 5.78
N TYR A 160 -14.66 4.63 4.59
CA TYR A 160 -13.32 4.84 4.08
C TYR A 160 -13.33 5.91 2.99
N TYR A 161 -12.35 6.81 3.03
CA TYR A 161 -12.11 7.82 2.02
C TYR A 161 -10.62 7.86 1.69
N GLY A 162 -10.28 7.56 0.45
CA GLY A 162 -8.91 7.48 0.01
C GLY A 162 -8.77 7.58 -1.50
N ALA A 163 -7.64 7.10 -2.01
CA ALA A 163 -7.36 7.08 -3.43
C ALA A 163 -6.47 5.89 -3.80
N GLU A 164 -6.66 5.34 -5.00
CA GLU A 164 -5.87 4.20 -5.47
C GLU A 164 -4.38 4.53 -5.59
N TYR A 165 -4.03 5.77 -5.98
CA TYR A 165 -2.63 6.18 -6.14
C TYR A 165 -1.84 6.20 -4.82
N CYS A 166 -2.53 6.38 -3.69
CA CYS A 166 -1.92 6.69 -2.41
C CYS A 166 -1.28 5.46 -1.75
N PRO A 167 0.03 5.46 -1.43
CA PRO A 167 0.70 4.33 -0.79
C PRO A 167 0.24 4.11 0.66
N TYR A 168 -0.08 5.17 1.38
CA TYR A 168 -0.64 5.09 2.73
C TYR A 168 -2.03 4.42 2.73
N CYS A 169 -2.84 4.71 1.69
CA CYS A 169 -4.09 3.98 1.45
C CYS A 169 -3.83 2.51 1.13
N ALA A 170 -2.77 2.23 0.36
CA ALA A 170 -2.41 0.87 -0.01
C ALA A 170 -2.11 0.01 1.23
N ALA A 171 -1.35 0.54 2.18
CA ALA A 171 -1.08 -0.13 3.45
C ALA A 171 -2.35 -0.35 4.26
N GLU A 172 -3.17 0.69 4.45
CA GLU A 172 -4.36 0.62 5.28
C GLU A 172 -5.42 -0.35 4.74
N ARG A 173 -5.56 -0.47 3.40
CA ARG A 173 -6.51 -1.41 2.78
C ARG A 173 -6.24 -2.87 3.13
N TRP A 174 -4.99 -3.28 3.35
CA TRP A 174 -4.68 -4.63 3.82
C TRP A 174 -5.28 -4.89 5.20
N ALA A 175 -5.08 -3.98 6.14
CA ALA A 175 -5.65 -4.11 7.48
C ALA A 175 -7.19 -4.05 7.46
N MET A 176 -7.76 -3.16 6.64
CA MET A 176 -9.21 -3.05 6.48
C MET A 176 -9.82 -4.29 5.86
N ALA A 177 -9.24 -4.82 4.78
CA ALA A 177 -9.76 -5.99 4.09
C ALA A 177 -9.79 -7.21 5.02
N THR A 178 -8.70 -7.41 5.78
CA THR A 178 -8.60 -8.51 6.75
C THR A 178 -9.53 -8.34 7.94
N ALA A 179 -9.62 -7.14 8.51
CA ALA A 179 -10.51 -6.86 9.64
C ALA A 179 -11.98 -7.04 9.27
N LEU A 180 -12.40 -6.46 8.14
CA LEU A 180 -13.78 -6.50 7.67
C LEU A 180 -14.24 -7.91 7.25
N ALA A 181 -13.31 -8.75 6.75
CA ALA A 181 -13.61 -10.15 6.45
C ALA A 181 -14.07 -10.97 7.68
N ARG A 182 -13.79 -10.49 8.89
CA ARG A 182 -14.27 -11.11 10.15
C ARG A 182 -15.73 -10.80 10.45
N PHE A 183 -16.29 -9.77 9.79
CA PHE A 183 -17.65 -9.28 10.02
C PHE A 183 -18.57 -9.47 8.83
N GLY A 184 -18.08 -9.98 7.72
CA GLY A 184 -18.84 -10.19 6.50
C GLY A 184 -18.06 -10.85 5.39
N THR A 185 -18.69 -10.97 4.24
CA THR A 185 -18.11 -11.61 3.05
C THR A 185 -17.86 -10.58 1.96
N TRP A 186 -16.64 -10.55 1.45
CA TRP A 186 -16.29 -9.68 0.33
C TRP A 186 -16.82 -10.20 -1.00
N SER A 187 -17.35 -9.29 -1.81
CA SER A 187 -17.68 -9.51 -3.21
C SER A 187 -17.03 -8.44 -4.08
N ASN A 188 -16.58 -8.83 -5.27
CA ASN A 188 -15.94 -7.95 -6.26
C ASN A 188 -14.69 -7.21 -5.74
N LEU A 189 -13.96 -7.81 -4.79
CA LEU A 189 -12.69 -7.25 -4.34
C LEU A 189 -11.70 -7.27 -5.51
N LYS A 190 -10.97 -6.18 -5.68
CA LYS A 190 -10.00 -5.99 -6.78
C LYS A 190 -8.62 -5.74 -6.22
N ILE A 191 -7.61 -5.94 -7.04
CA ILE A 191 -6.22 -5.62 -6.74
C ILE A 191 -5.70 -4.54 -7.68
N THR A 192 -4.75 -3.76 -7.17
CA THR A 192 -4.01 -2.73 -7.88
C THR A 192 -2.71 -2.44 -7.13
N ALA A 193 -1.95 -1.43 -7.51
CA ALA A 193 -0.87 -0.89 -6.71
C ALA A 193 -1.01 0.63 -6.59
N SER A 194 -0.35 1.22 -5.60
CA SER A 194 -0.24 2.68 -5.50
C SER A 194 0.49 3.25 -6.73
N SER A 195 0.62 4.57 -6.80
CA SER A 195 1.32 5.24 -7.90
C SER A 195 2.76 4.74 -8.06
N HIS A 196 3.21 4.68 -9.31
CA HIS A 196 4.61 4.39 -9.66
C HIS A 196 5.51 5.62 -9.53
N THR A 197 4.97 6.80 -9.22
CA THR A 197 5.70 8.07 -9.20
C THR A 197 5.58 8.84 -7.88
N ASP A 198 4.87 8.27 -6.91
CA ASP A 198 4.74 8.81 -5.54
C ASP A 198 5.84 8.20 -4.63
N VAL A 199 5.88 8.59 -3.35
CA VAL A 199 6.67 7.90 -2.33
C VAL A 199 6.18 6.45 -2.18
N ASP A 200 7.02 5.53 -1.72
CA ASP A 200 6.68 4.12 -1.57
C ASP A 200 6.00 3.54 -2.83
N THR A 201 6.68 3.70 -3.96
CA THR A 201 6.18 3.44 -5.32
C THR A 201 5.65 2.02 -5.50
N ALA A 202 4.53 1.90 -6.24
CA ALA A 202 3.95 0.63 -6.64
C ALA A 202 3.68 -0.34 -5.48
N THR A 203 3.19 0.20 -4.34
CA THR A 203 2.76 -0.64 -3.21
C THR A 203 1.53 -1.45 -3.58
N ASN A 204 1.68 -2.77 -3.65
CA ASN A 204 0.61 -3.70 -4.02
C ASN A 204 -0.49 -3.74 -2.95
N THR A 205 -1.76 -3.64 -3.40
CA THR A 205 -2.91 -3.49 -2.51
C THR A 205 -4.22 -3.90 -3.17
N PHE A 206 -5.31 -3.74 -2.42
CA PHE A 206 -6.68 -3.82 -2.93
C PHE A 206 -7.15 -2.49 -3.50
N SER A 207 -8.21 -2.52 -4.33
CA SER A 207 -9.09 -1.40 -4.62
C SER A 207 -10.48 -1.72 -4.09
N PHE A 208 -11.06 -0.79 -3.35
CA PHE A 208 -12.43 -0.92 -2.86
C PHE A 208 -13.47 -0.36 -3.84
N TYR A 209 -13.03 0.14 -5.01
CA TYR A 209 -13.95 0.63 -6.03
C TYR A 209 -14.84 -0.47 -6.60
N GLY A 210 -16.13 -0.41 -6.29
CA GLY A 210 -17.12 -1.41 -6.67
C GLY A 210 -17.05 -2.73 -5.89
N ALA A 211 -16.19 -2.81 -4.86
CA ALA A 211 -16.23 -3.90 -3.90
C ALA A 211 -17.40 -3.71 -2.93
N THR A 212 -17.97 -4.81 -2.47
CA THR A 212 -19.04 -4.82 -1.47
C THR A 212 -18.71 -5.79 -0.35
N LEU A 213 -19.12 -5.43 0.86
CA LEU A 213 -19.10 -6.30 2.03
C LEU A 213 -20.53 -6.66 2.39
N ASP A 214 -20.89 -7.93 2.26
CA ASP A 214 -22.16 -8.46 2.78
C ASP A 214 -21.98 -8.81 4.25
N SER A 215 -22.60 -8.00 5.12
CA SER A 215 -22.44 -8.10 6.56
C SER A 215 -23.77 -7.89 7.29
N PRO A 216 -24.14 -8.78 8.21
CA PRO A 216 -25.30 -8.58 9.08
C PRO A 216 -25.04 -7.61 10.24
N TYR A 217 -23.77 -7.15 10.41
CA TYR A 217 -23.36 -6.41 11.61
C TYR A 217 -23.11 -4.94 11.34
N LEU A 218 -22.57 -4.59 10.17
CA LEU A 218 -22.22 -3.21 9.82
C LEU A 218 -22.37 -2.92 8.33
N THR A 219 -22.55 -1.65 8.02
CA THR A 219 -22.48 -1.15 6.64
C THR A 219 -21.08 -0.62 6.36
N PHE A 220 -20.42 -1.14 5.33
CA PHE A 220 -19.15 -0.61 4.83
C PHE A 220 -19.38 0.25 3.59
N LYS A 221 -18.82 1.46 3.58
CA LYS A 221 -18.77 2.35 2.43
C LYS A 221 -17.35 2.79 2.16
N ALA A 222 -16.97 2.76 0.89
CA ALA A 222 -15.67 3.20 0.43
C ALA A 222 -15.81 4.21 -0.70
N VAL A 223 -15.02 5.28 -0.62
CA VAL A 223 -14.85 6.26 -1.68
C VAL A 223 -13.39 6.28 -2.09
N GLU A 224 -13.09 5.76 -3.26
CA GLU A 224 -11.79 5.88 -3.92
C GLU A 224 -11.84 7.12 -4.81
N GLN A 225 -11.35 8.26 -4.29
CA GLN A 225 -11.55 9.55 -4.98
C GLN A 225 -10.81 9.63 -6.30
N TYR A 226 -9.61 9.08 -6.36
CA TYR A 226 -8.77 9.11 -7.56
C TYR A 226 -8.26 7.71 -7.90
N THR A 227 -8.02 7.51 -9.20
CA THR A 227 -7.30 6.33 -9.69
C THR A 227 -5.81 6.43 -9.37
N ASN A 228 -5.05 5.40 -9.73
CA ASN A 228 -3.58 5.44 -9.79
C ASN A 228 -3.05 5.86 -11.18
N VAL A 229 -3.94 6.29 -12.09
CA VAL A 229 -3.58 6.73 -13.44
C VAL A 229 -3.16 8.20 -13.42
N PRO A 230 -1.88 8.51 -13.70
CA PRO A 230 -1.41 9.89 -13.74
C PRO A 230 -2.08 10.69 -14.85
N VAL A 231 -2.38 11.97 -14.59
CA VAL A 231 -2.84 12.90 -15.63
C VAL A 231 -1.63 13.40 -16.41
N SER A 232 -1.65 13.16 -17.73
CA SER A 232 -0.56 13.57 -18.63
C SER A 232 -0.31 15.09 -18.55
N GLY A 233 0.95 15.47 -18.42
CA GLY A 233 1.36 16.88 -18.37
C GLY A 233 1.11 17.60 -17.02
N THR A 234 0.58 16.90 -16.01
CA THR A 234 0.30 17.49 -14.70
C THR A 234 0.89 16.61 -13.60
N PRO A 235 2.16 16.81 -13.22
CA PRO A 235 2.81 16.01 -12.19
C PRO A 235 2.03 16.00 -10.87
N GLY A 236 1.86 14.82 -10.28
CA GLY A 236 1.16 14.62 -9.01
C GLY A 236 -0.37 14.68 -9.11
N ALA A 237 -0.94 14.85 -10.30
CA ALA A 237 -2.38 14.76 -10.52
C ALA A 237 -2.79 13.37 -11.02
N TYR A 238 -3.94 12.90 -10.53
CA TYR A 238 -4.53 11.60 -10.89
C TYR A 238 -5.97 11.78 -11.35
N THR A 239 -6.42 10.86 -12.20
CA THR A 239 -7.79 10.90 -12.74
C THR A 239 -8.80 10.70 -11.60
N ASN A 240 -9.85 11.53 -11.55
CA ASN A 240 -10.94 11.35 -10.60
C ASN A 240 -11.68 10.04 -10.87
N LEU A 241 -12.00 9.29 -9.82
CA LEU A 241 -12.69 8.00 -9.91
C LEU A 241 -14.09 8.08 -9.27
N GLN A 242 -14.16 8.55 -8.03
CA GLN A 242 -15.42 8.73 -7.29
C GLN A 242 -15.44 10.06 -6.58
N ASN A 243 -16.65 10.57 -6.36
CA ASN A 243 -16.86 11.68 -5.43
C ASN A 243 -17.74 11.17 -4.28
N PRO A 244 -17.49 11.61 -3.05
CA PRO A 244 -18.37 11.28 -1.94
C PRO A 244 -19.78 11.85 -2.18
N THR A 245 -20.78 11.14 -1.75
CA THR A 245 -22.15 11.68 -1.65
C THR A 245 -22.16 12.89 -0.71
N LYS A 246 -23.24 13.66 -0.72
CA LYS A 246 -23.41 14.82 0.18
C LYS A 246 -23.27 14.40 1.66
N GLU A 247 -23.85 13.24 2.02
CA GLU A 247 -23.79 12.72 3.39
C GLU A 247 -22.38 12.28 3.76
N GLU A 248 -21.73 11.46 2.93
CA GLU A 248 -20.33 11.04 3.13
C GLU A 248 -19.39 12.25 3.22
N GLY A 249 -19.55 13.22 2.32
CA GLY A 249 -18.74 14.44 2.32
C GLY A 249 -18.93 15.29 3.58
N ALA A 250 -20.13 15.36 4.13
CA ALA A 250 -20.39 16.04 5.40
C ALA A 250 -19.72 15.33 6.59
N ILE A 251 -19.74 13.99 6.62
CA ILE A 251 -19.04 13.18 7.62
C ILE A 251 -17.54 13.37 7.51
N ILE A 252 -16.98 13.23 6.30
CA ILE A 252 -15.55 13.40 6.03
C ILE A 252 -15.10 14.79 6.49
N SER A 253 -15.77 15.85 6.04
CA SER A 253 -15.44 17.24 6.38
C SER A 253 -15.48 17.50 7.89
N LYS A 254 -16.52 16.99 8.57
CA LYS A 254 -16.66 17.17 10.02
C LYS A 254 -15.53 16.51 10.78
N TYR A 255 -15.32 15.22 10.54
CA TYR A 255 -14.45 14.38 11.38
C TYR A 255 -12.97 14.40 10.97
N SER A 256 -12.62 14.92 9.78
CA SER A 256 -11.23 15.17 9.39
C SER A 256 -10.68 16.49 9.93
N SER A 257 -11.50 17.29 10.60
CA SER A 257 -11.08 18.58 11.16
C SER A 257 -10.17 18.42 12.39
N SER A 258 -9.37 19.44 12.68
CA SER A 258 -8.47 19.49 13.84
C SER A 258 -9.18 19.34 15.20
N LYS A 259 -10.50 19.57 15.24
CA LYS A 259 -11.32 19.30 16.41
C LYS A 259 -11.33 17.82 16.81
N PHE A 260 -11.29 16.93 15.83
CA PHE A 260 -11.40 15.47 16.02
C PHE A 260 -10.10 14.73 15.72
N LEU A 261 -9.21 15.34 14.92
CA LEU A 261 -7.90 14.82 14.56
C LEU A 261 -6.84 15.87 14.91
N PRO A 262 -6.17 15.77 16.05
CA PRO A 262 -5.19 16.77 16.50
C PRO A 262 -4.06 17.03 15.51
N ASN A 263 -3.72 16.02 14.69
CA ASN A 263 -2.68 16.09 13.66
C ASN A 263 -3.26 16.33 12.25
N ALA A 264 -4.53 16.73 12.13
CA ALA A 264 -5.09 17.09 10.83
C ALA A 264 -4.29 18.24 10.18
N SER A 265 -4.13 18.16 8.86
CA SER A 265 -3.40 19.18 8.12
C SER A 265 -3.98 20.58 8.38
N SER A 266 -3.12 21.50 8.79
CA SER A 266 -3.50 22.91 8.97
C SER A 266 -3.92 23.61 7.66
N SER A 267 -3.61 23.01 6.51
CA SER A 267 -4.01 23.48 5.19
C SER A 267 -5.45 23.11 4.80
N GLY A 268 -6.21 22.46 5.69
CA GLY A 268 -7.64 22.19 5.49
C GLY A 268 -7.99 21.04 4.56
N GLY A 269 -7.01 20.26 4.09
CA GLY A 269 -7.23 19.05 3.30
C GLY A 269 -7.45 17.82 4.18
N VAL A 270 -8.19 16.85 3.65
CA VAL A 270 -8.32 15.51 4.27
C VAL A 270 -7.07 14.70 3.94
N SER A 271 -6.39 14.18 4.97
CA SER A 271 -5.28 13.25 4.75
C SER A 271 -5.82 11.89 4.31
N PHE A 272 -5.21 11.31 3.28
CA PHE A 272 -5.51 9.95 2.85
C PHE A 272 -4.61 8.93 3.56
N PRO A 273 -5.14 7.74 3.90
CA PRO A 273 -6.56 7.42 4.02
C PRO A 273 -7.22 8.16 5.20
N PHE A 274 -8.52 8.37 5.09
CA PHE A 274 -9.37 8.72 6.22
C PHE A 274 -10.35 7.58 6.44
N VAL A 275 -10.41 7.05 7.66
CA VAL A 275 -11.33 5.99 8.06
C VAL A 275 -12.10 6.44 9.28
N ASN A 276 -13.41 6.31 9.22
CA ASN A 276 -14.32 6.58 10.32
C ASN A 276 -15.12 5.32 10.66
N ILE A 277 -14.90 4.79 11.84
CA ILE A 277 -15.64 3.63 12.37
C ILE A 277 -16.69 4.17 13.34
N ASN A 278 -17.90 4.26 12.88
CA ASN A 278 -19.11 4.60 13.64
C ASN A 278 -19.01 5.91 14.47
N ASN A 279 -18.25 6.89 14.02
CA ASN A 279 -17.93 8.11 14.79
C ASN A 279 -17.28 7.82 16.17
N LEU A 280 -16.80 6.62 16.39
CA LEU A 280 -16.08 6.18 17.59
C LEU A 280 -14.58 6.22 17.40
N ALA A 281 -14.09 5.72 16.28
CA ALA A 281 -12.65 5.60 16.02
C ALA A 281 -12.32 6.20 14.65
N LEU A 282 -11.29 7.06 14.62
CA LEU A 282 -10.81 7.70 13.41
C LEU A 282 -9.36 7.31 13.12
N ILE A 283 -9.09 7.05 11.83
CA ILE A 283 -7.75 6.87 11.31
C ILE A 283 -7.52 7.94 10.25
N SER A 284 -6.36 8.59 10.27
CA SER A 284 -5.95 9.59 9.30
C SER A 284 -4.48 9.36 8.93
N GLY A 285 -4.24 9.04 7.67
CA GLY A 285 -2.97 8.43 7.24
C GLY A 285 -2.93 6.93 7.51
N ALA A 286 -1.84 6.26 7.12
CA ALA A 286 -1.68 4.84 7.38
C ALA A 286 -1.38 4.56 8.86
N SER A 287 -1.88 3.44 9.35
CA SER A 287 -1.57 2.95 10.70
C SER A 287 -0.14 2.44 10.83
N TYR A 288 0.50 2.04 9.74
CA TYR A 288 1.90 1.60 9.68
C TYR A 288 2.55 2.07 8.38
N ASP A 289 3.89 2.07 8.34
CA ASP A 289 4.67 2.53 7.20
C ASP A 289 4.43 1.65 5.96
N PRO A 290 3.98 2.20 4.82
CA PRO A 290 3.81 1.45 3.58
C PRO A 290 5.08 0.77 3.09
N GLN A 291 6.25 1.28 3.43
CA GLN A 291 7.53 0.75 2.99
C GLN A 291 7.77 -0.70 3.43
N ILE A 292 7.10 -1.17 4.48
CA ILE A 292 7.19 -2.58 4.88
C ILE A 292 6.63 -3.55 3.82
N LEU A 293 5.80 -3.03 2.90
CA LEU A 293 5.21 -3.79 1.80
C LEU A 293 6.03 -3.69 0.51
N ALA A 294 7.15 -2.96 0.51
CA ALA A 294 7.95 -2.73 -0.67
C ALA A 294 8.45 -4.05 -1.27
N GLY A 295 8.24 -4.22 -2.58
CA GLY A 295 8.66 -5.41 -3.32
C GLY A 295 7.83 -6.67 -3.06
N GLN A 296 6.84 -6.63 -2.17
CA GLN A 296 5.96 -7.77 -1.91
C GLN A 296 4.86 -7.85 -2.99
N THR A 297 4.59 -9.04 -3.49
CA THR A 297 3.41 -9.28 -4.34
C THR A 297 2.16 -9.43 -3.48
N TRP A 298 0.96 -9.34 -4.10
CA TRP A 298 -0.30 -9.63 -3.38
C TRP A 298 -0.31 -11.01 -2.76
N THR A 299 0.26 -11.99 -3.47
CA THR A 299 0.35 -13.39 -2.98
C THR A 299 1.33 -13.52 -1.83
N ASP A 300 2.49 -12.83 -1.87
CA ASP A 300 3.46 -12.86 -0.77
C ASP A 300 2.84 -12.33 0.51
N ILE A 301 2.12 -11.20 0.42
CA ILE A 301 1.43 -10.62 1.57
C ILE A 301 0.32 -11.55 2.06
N SER A 302 -0.58 -11.98 1.16
CA SER A 302 -1.76 -12.75 1.57
C SER A 302 -1.41 -14.11 2.16
N SER A 303 -0.48 -14.84 1.55
CA SER A 303 -0.03 -16.14 2.06
C SER A 303 0.70 -16.04 3.40
N GLY A 304 1.37 -14.91 3.64
CA GLY A 304 2.02 -14.61 4.92
C GLY A 304 1.07 -14.36 6.08
N LEU A 305 -0.19 -13.98 5.83
CA LEU A 305 -1.14 -13.57 6.87
C LEU A 305 -1.49 -14.65 7.91
N SER A 306 -1.23 -15.91 7.62
CA SER A 306 -1.41 -17.01 8.56
C SER A 306 -0.24 -17.19 9.55
N ASP A 307 0.92 -16.59 9.28
CA ASP A 307 2.10 -16.64 10.13
C ASP A 307 2.17 -15.46 11.12
N PRO A 308 1.92 -15.68 12.42
CA PRO A 308 1.96 -14.63 13.42
C PRO A 308 3.37 -14.10 13.74
N THR A 309 4.42 -14.75 13.19
CA THR A 309 5.82 -14.31 13.36
C THR A 309 6.29 -13.41 12.22
N ASN A 310 5.57 -13.38 11.11
CA ASN A 310 5.86 -12.49 9.99
C ASN A 310 5.63 -11.02 10.38
N PRO A 311 6.64 -10.13 10.29
CA PRO A 311 6.51 -8.75 10.72
C PRO A 311 5.44 -7.96 9.96
N ILE A 312 5.23 -8.23 8.67
CA ILE A 312 4.16 -7.61 7.85
C ILE A 312 2.81 -8.03 8.39
N THR A 313 2.63 -9.33 8.64
CA THR A 313 1.40 -9.88 9.24
C THR A 313 1.12 -9.23 10.60
N GLN A 314 2.14 -9.05 11.44
CA GLN A 314 1.98 -8.39 12.73
C GLN A 314 1.46 -6.96 12.57
N ALA A 315 1.99 -6.16 11.65
CA ALA A 315 1.54 -4.79 11.41
C ALA A 315 0.09 -4.75 10.90
N ILE A 316 -0.24 -5.58 9.90
CA ILE A 316 -1.58 -5.68 9.33
C ILE A 316 -2.60 -6.13 10.38
N LEU A 317 -2.32 -7.21 11.12
CA LEU A 317 -3.29 -7.78 12.07
C LEU A 317 -3.38 -6.99 13.38
N THR A 318 -2.32 -6.31 13.81
CA THR A 318 -2.41 -5.34 14.94
C THR A 318 -3.38 -4.21 14.59
N THR A 319 -3.22 -3.60 13.41
CA THR A 319 -4.15 -2.59 12.90
C THR A 319 -5.56 -3.15 12.78
N GLY A 320 -5.68 -4.35 12.20
CA GLY A 320 -6.96 -5.06 12.07
C GLY A 320 -7.63 -5.37 13.40
N ASN A 321 -6.88 -5.70 14.45
CA ASN A 321 -7.42 -5.90 15.80
C ASN A 321 -7.92 -4.59 16.42
N TYR A 322 -7.22 -3.46 16.20
CA TYR A 322 -7.75 -2.14 16.62
C TYR A 322 -9.05 -1.80 15.92
N MET A 323 -9.13 -2.01 14.59
CA MET A 323 -10.36 -1.80 13.84
C MET A 323 -11.48 -2.74 14.33
N SER A 324 -11.15 -4.03 14.52
CA SER A 324 -12.12 -5.02 15.02
C SER A 324 -12.67 -4.64 16.41
N ALA A 325 -11.83 -4.11 17.31
CA ALA A 325 -12.28 -3.67 18.62
C ALA A 325 -13.27 -2.49 18.52
N ALA A 326 -13.01 -1.52 17.63
CA ALA A 326 -13.94 -0.41 17.40
C ALA A 326 -15.24 -0.86 16.73
N ILE A 327 -15.17 -1.81 15.80
CA ILE A 327 -16.38 -2.41 15.18
C ILE A 327 -17.17 -3.18 16.25
N CYS A 328 -16.51 -4.00 17.06
CA CYS A 328 -17.17 -4.77 18.14
C CYS A 328 -17.87 -3.85 19.16
N ASN A 329 -17.25 -2.74 19.53
CA ASN A 329 -17.93 -1.74 20.36
C ASN A 329 -19.21 -1.23 19.68
N SER A 330 -19.12 -0.94 18.39
CA SER A 330 -20.23 -0.39 17.60
C SER A 330 -21.35 -1.39 17.36
N THR A 331 -21.02 -2.67 17.25
CA THR A 331 -21.96 -3.79 17.02
C THR A 331 -22.43 -4.47 18.31
N LYS A 332 -22.11 -3.90 19.48
CA LYS A 332 -22.47 -4.45 20.80
C LYS A 332 -22.00 -5.90 20.97
N GLY A 333 -20.72 -6.14 20.67
CA GLY A 333 -20.06 -7.43 20.84
C GLY A 333 -20.40 -8.49 19.78
N GLN A 334 -20.88 -8.10 18.61
CA GLN A 334 -21.19 -9.05 17.54
C GLN A 334 -20.25 -8.94 16.34
N PRO A 335 -19.85 -10.10 15.72
CA PRO A 335 -20.11 -11.48 16.16
C PRO A 335 -19.30 -11.84 17.42
N GLY A 336 -19.90 -12.66 18.27
CA GLY A 336 -19.36 -12.95 19.61
C GLY A 336 -17.98 -13.62 19.59
N ASP A 337 -17.73 -14.55 18.67
CA ASP A 337 -16.44 -15.26 18.51
C ASP A 337 -15.29 -14.32 18.15
N VAL A 338 -15.55 -13.30 17.34
CA VAL A 338 -14.57 -12.26 17.00
C VAL A 338 -14.38 -11.33 18.20
N CYS A 339 -15.46 -10.81 18.75
CA CYS A 339 -15.42 -9.73 19.74
C CYS A 339 -14.90 -10.20 21.11
N THR A 340 -15.08 -11.47 21.47
CA THR A 340 -14.52 -12.06 22.70
C THR A 340 -13.11 -12.61 22.54
N SER A 341 -12.56 -12.60 21.30
CA SER A 341 -11.23 -13.12 21.03
C SER A 341 -10.17 -12.30 21.77
N SER A 342 -9.11 -12.97 22.26
CA SER A 342 -8.06 -12.33 23.08
C SER A 342 -7.33 -11.20 22.35
N GLY A 343 -7.16 -11.30 21.02
CA GLY A 343 -6.55 -10.25 20.19
C GLY A 343 -7.39 -8.98 20.18
N VAL A 344 -8.71 -9.11 20.00
CA VAL A 344 -9.66 -7.97 20.03
C VAL A 344 -9.78 -7.38 21.41
N GLN A 345 -9.83 -8.21 22.47
CA GLN A 345 -9.88 -7.73 23.85
C GLN A 345 -8.61 -6.96 24.24
N ALA A 346 -7.44 -7.43 23.78
CA ALA A 346 -6.18 -6.70 23.99
C ALA A 346 -6.21 -5.33 23.26
N ALA A 347 -6.74 -5.29 22.05
CA ALA A 347 -6.91 -4.06 21.29
C ALA A 347 -7.90 -3.09 21.95
N ALA A 348 -9.05 -3.56 22.40
CA ALA A 348 -10.04 -2.77 23.11
C ALA A 348 -9.46 -2.13 24.38
N LYS A 349 -8.72 -2.93 25.18
CA LYS A 349 -8.00 -2.43 26.36
C LYS A 349 -6.98 -1.37 25.97
N ALA A 350 -6.22 -1.58 24.92
CA ALA A 350 -5.19 -0.63 24.45
C ALA A 350 -5.79 0.69 23.92
N LEU A 351 -7.05 0.66 23.45
CA LEU A 351 -7.83 1.81 23.00
C LEU A 351 -8.64 2.47 24.13
N GLY A 352 -8.78 1.85 25.29
CA GLY A 352 -9.63 2.33 26.37
C GLY A 352 -11.12 2.24 26.08
N ILE A 353 -11.55 1.28 25.25
CA ILE A 353 -12.95 1.03 24.90
C ILE A 353 -13.39 -0.40 25.29
N SER A 354 -14.69 -0.67 25.27
CA SER A 354 -15.22 -2.04 25.36
C SER A 354 -15.35 -2.64 23.97
N ALA A 355 -15.12 -3.94 23.81
CA ALA A 355 -15.45 -4.72 22.61
C ALA A 355 -16.77 -5.51 22.79
N SER A 356 -17.52 -5.23 23.83
CA SER A 356 -18.79 -5.89 24.18
C SER A 356 -19.88 -4.86 24.45
#